data_074621f3373804e5c72f42a02cc6b8e9
#
_entry.id   074621f3373804e5c72f42a02cc6b8e9
#
_cell.length_a   1.000
_cell.length_b   1.000
_cell.length_c   1.000
_cell.angle_alpha   90.00
_cell.angle_beta   90.00
_cell.angle_gamma   90.00
#
_symmetry.space_group_name_H-M   'P 1'
#
loop_
_entity.id
_entity.type
_entity.pdbx_description
1 polymer ?
#
loop_
_entity_poly.entity_id
_entity_poly.type
_entity_poly.pdbx_seq_one_letter_code
_entity_poly.pdbx_strand_id
1 'polypeptide(L)'
;MSLFERLKQIRIVRAVVYFVVGVVTYPGFAIVNRIRIEGTENIKDLPRKNVLFVSNHQTYFADVIMFLHIFCAVKWRKQNRLGIPYYLLNPFTRVHYVAAEETMNGSFISRLFKLAGALTVKRTWRAEGKEVRRGLDPSDTRKIERALNNSWVITFPQ
;
A
#
# COMPACT_ATOMS: atom_id res chain seq x y z
N MET A 1 12.48 19.37 -8.60
CA MET A 1 11.46 18.42 -8.06
C MET A 1 10.14 18.72 -8.76
N SER A 2 9.57 17.76 -9.49
CA SER A 2 8.33 17.98 -10.26
C SER A 2 7.15 18.22 -9.31
N LEU A 3 6.09 18.89 -9.81
CA LEU A 3 4.84 19.09 -9.06
C LEU A 3 4.30 17.77 -8.53
N PHE A 4 4.37 16.71 -9.32
CA PHE A 4 3.92 15.36 -8.96
C PHE A 4 4.70 14.79 -7.76
N GLU A 5 6.01 14.99 -7.69
CA GLU A 5 6.82 14.55 -6.54
C GLU A 5 6.49 15.29 -5.26
N ARG A 6 6.12 16.58 -5.35
CA ARG A 6 5.62 17.35 -4.19
C ARG A 6 4.27 16.83 -3.72
N LEU A 7 3.34 16.54 -4.64
CA LEU A 7 2.00 16.04 -4.32
C LEU A 7 2.02 14.69 -3.59
N LYS A 8 2.94 13.79 -3.95
CA LYS A 8 3.11 12.52 -3.23
C LYS A 8 3.42 12.68 -1.74
N GLN A 9 4.07 13.75 -1.36
CA GLN A 9 4.50 13.99 0.01
C GLN A 9 3.39 14.64 0.86
N ILE A 10 2.33 15.15 0.23
CA ILE A 10 1.25 15.86 0.92
C ILE A 10 0.26 14.83 1.48
N ARG A 11 0.13 14.78 2.80
CA ARG A 11 -0.81 13.88 3.51
C ARG A 11 -2.26 14.02 3.02
N ILE A 12 -2.69 15.24 2.74
CA ILE A 12 -4.06 15.53 2.28
C ILE A 12 -4.32 14.86 0.93
N VAL A 13 -3.39 14.96 -0.01
CA VAL A 13 -3.52 14.32 -1.33
C VAL A 13 -3.66 12.80 -1.15
N ARG A 14 -2.83 12.20 -0.31
CA ARG A 14 -2.92 10.77 -0.02
C ARG A 14 -4.24 10.40 0.66
N ALA A 15 -4.73 11.22 1.58
CA ALA A 15 -6.02 10.99 2.23
C ALA A 15 -7.18 11.05 1.23
N VAL A 16 -7.16 12.01 0.30
CA VAL A 16 -8.16 12.11 -0.78
C VAL A 16 -8.09 10.87 -1.69
N VAL A 17 -6.90 10.44 -2.08
CA VAL A 17 -6.74 9.22 -2.89
C VAL A 17 -7.29 8.00 -2.14
N TYR A 18 -6.98 7.84 -0.87
CA TYR A 18 -7.50 6.75 -0.03
C TYR A 18 -9.01 6.80 0.10
N PHE A 19 -9.58 7.99 0.26
CA PHE A 19 -11.04 8.16 0.31
C PHE A 19 -11.69 7.74 -0.99
N VAL A 20 -11.24 8.27 -2.13
CA VAL A 20 -11.83 7.98 -3.44
C VAL A 20 -11.70 6.49 -3.78
N VAL A 21 -10.49 5.94 -3.70
CA VAL A 21 -10.24 4.52 -3.97
C VAL A 21 -11.06 3.65 -3.00
N GLY A 22 -11.07 4.01 -1.73
CA GLY A 22 -11.81 3.28 -0.70
C GLY A 22 -13.31 3.26 -0.95
N VAL A 23 -13.92 4.40 -1.25
CA VAL A 23 -15.37 4.47 -1.53
C VAL A 23 -15.74 3.64 -2.76
N VAL A 24 -14.95 3.73 -3.83
CA VAL A 24 -15.20 2.97 -5.07
C VAL A 24 -15.06 1.46 -4.86
N THR A 25 -14.08 1.04 -4.08
CA THR A 25 -13.76 -0.40 -3.91
C THR A 25 -14.48 -1.07 -2.75
N TYR A 26 -14.97 -0.29 -1.77
CA TYR A 26 -15.65 -0.82 -0.60
C TYR A 26 -16.82 -1.77 -0.92
N PRO A 27 -17.76 -1.44 -1.85
CA PRO A 27 -18.84 -2.36 -2.19
C PRO A 27 -18.34 -3.71 -2.72
N GLY A 28 -17.27 -3.67 -3.52
CA GLY A 28 -16.63 -4.88 -4.04
C GLY A 28 -16.13 -5.81 -2.93
N PHE A 29 -15.48 -5.28 -1.91
CA PHE A 29 -14.94 -6.08 -0.82
C PHE A 29 -15.99 -6.47 0.22
N ALA A 30 -16.81 -5.52 0.66
CA ALA A 30 -17.72 -5.71 1.79
C ALA A 30 -19.04 -6.40 1.41
N ILE A 31 -19.55 -6.15 0.19
CA ILE A 31 -20.88 -6.60 -0.23
C ILE A 31 -20.77 -7.75 -1.23
N VAL A 32 -20.02 -7.56 -2.33
CA VAL A 32 -19.95 -8.55 -3.41
C VAL A 32 -19.12 -9.75 -2.98
N ASN A 33 -17.87 -9.53 -2.58
CA ASN A 33 -16.95 -10.62 -2.21
C ASN A 33 -17.08 -11.06 -0.75
N ARG A 34 -17.72 -10.27 0.11
CA ARG A 34 -17.92 -10.57 1.53
C ARG A 34 -16.65 -11.08 2.19
N ILE A 35 -15.55 -10.33 2.04
CA ILE A 35 -14.24 -10.73 2.53
C ILE A 35 -14.29 -11.09 4.01
N ARG A 36 -13.66 -12.20 4.37
CA ARG A 36 -13.45 -12.62 5.76
C ARG A 36 -12.09 -12.08 6.24
N ILE A 37 -12.10 -11.40 7.36
CA ILE A 37 -10.90 -10.82 7.97
C ILE A 37 -10.74 -11.48 9.34
N GLU A 38 -9.52 -11.93 9.63
CA GLU A 38 -9.17 -12.55 10.90
C GLU A 38 -7.79 -12.04 11.35
N GLY A 39 -7.52 -12.07 12.67
CA GLY A 39 -6.20 -11.75 13.23
C GLY A 39 -5.91 -10.25 13.36
N THR A 40 -6.90 -9.37 13.19
CA THR A 40 -6.67 -7.91 13.31
C THR A 40 -6.32 -7.47 14.74
N GLU A 41 -6.62 -8.28 15.72
CA GLU A 41 -6.20 -8.11 17.11
C GLU A 41 -4.67 -8.07 17.25
N ASN A 42 -3.94 -8.79 16.40
CA ASN A 42 -2.47 -8.82 16.40
C ASN A 42 -1.84 -7.52 15.90
N ILE A 43 -2.60 -6.69 15.17
CA ILE A 43 -2.07 -5.48 14.54
C ILE A 43 -2.63 -4.18 15.13
N LYS A 44 -3.67 -4.24 15.95
CA LYS A 44 -4.37 -3.06 16.49
C LYS A 44 -3.49 -2.14 17.33
N ASP A 45 -2.59 -2.73 18.11
CA ASP A 45 -1.72 -2.04 19.06
C ASP A 45 -0.29 -1.80 18.53
N LEU A 46 -0.03 -2.19 17.28
CA LEU A 46 1.26 -1.93 16.65
C LEU A 46 1.57 -0.43 16.56
N PRO A 47 2.85 -0.03 16.72
CA PRO A 47 3.26 1.35 16.58
C PRO A 47 2.92 1.88 15.20
N ARG A 48 2.75 3.21 15.08
CA ARG A 48 2.36 3.84 13.79
C ARG A 48 3.48 3.90 12.76
N LYS A 49 4.64 3.36 13.06
CA LYS A 49 5.84 3.34 12.22
C LYS A 49 6.71 2.11 12.55
N ASN A 50 7.71 1.84 11.75
CA ASN A 50 8.66 0.73 11.92
C ASN A 50 7.97 -0.64 11.93
N VAL A 51 6.96 -0.84 11.08
CA VAL A 51 6.30 -2.13 10.92
C VAL A 51 6.42 -2.57 9.46
N LEU A 52 6.95 -3.76 9.26
CA LEU A 52 7.04 -4.40 7.95
C LEU A 52 6.06 -5.56 7.91
N PHE A 53 5.13 -5.49 6.96
CA PHE A 53 4.22 -6.59 6.64
C PHE A 53 4.77 -7.34 5.43
N VAL A 54 4.82 -8.65 5.55
CA VAL A 54 5.19 -9.55 4.46
C VAL A 54 3.96 -10.39 4.12
N SER A 55 3.51 -10.35 2.89
CA SER A 55 2.29 -11.03 2.45
C SER A 55 2.48 -11.70 1.11
N ASN A 56 1.74 -12.79 0.91
CA ASN A 56 1.57 -13.37 -0.41
C ASN A 56 0.78 -12.40 -1.30
N HIS A 57 1.08 -12.43 -2.60
CA HIS A 57 0.42 -11.58 -3.58
C HIS A 57 -0.32 -12.46 -4.59
N GLN A 58 -1.64 -12.35 -4.60
CA GLN A 58 -2.48 -13.15 -5.50
C GLN A 58 -3.15 -12.32 -6.59
N THR A 59 -3.48 -11.07 -6.28
CA THR A 59 -4.25 -10.20 -7.16
C THR A 59 -3.62 -8.82 -7.23
N TYR A 60 -2.94 -8.50 -8.31
CA TYR A 60 -2.27 -7.22 -8.59
C TYR A 60 -2.52 -6.09 -7.55
N PHE A 61 -3.51 -5.23 -7.81
CA PHE A 61 -3.78 -4.09 -6.94
C PHE A 61 -4.81 -4.35 -5.84
N ALA A 62 -5.62 -5.42 -5.97
CA ALA A 62 -6.70 -5.68 -5.03
C ALA A 62 -6.18 -5.97 -3.62
N ASP A 63 -5.06 -6.69 -3.49
CA ASP A 63 -4.45 -6.99 -2.19
C ASP A 63 -4.00 -5.70 -1.49
N VAL A 64 -3.37 -4.78 -2.22
CA VAL A 64 -2.93 -3.48 -1.69
C VAL A 64 -4.12 -2.66 -1.21
N ILE A 65 -5.19 -2.62 -2.00
CA ILE A 65 -6.42 -1.88 -1.65
C ILE A 65 -7.10 -2.52 -0.44
N MET A 66 -7.11 -3.86 -0.36
CA MET A 66 -7.66 -4.58 0.77
C MET A 66 -6.90 -4.24 2.07
N PHE A 67 -5.57 -4.24 2.04
CA PHE A 67 -4.75 -3.80 3.19
C PHE A 67 -5.03 -2.36 3.57
N LEU A 68 -5.26 -1.46 2.60
CA LEU A 68 -5.68 -0.10 2.87
C LEU A 68 -6.97 -0.08 3.72
N HIS A 69 -7.98 -0.83 3.32
CA HIS A 69 -9.23 -0.92 4.07
C HIS A 69 -9.03 -1.51 5.46
N ILE A 70 -8.30 -2.64 5.57
CA ILE A 70 -8.06 -3.33 6.83
C ILE A 70 -7.30 -2.42 7.81
N PHE A 71 -6.21 -1.80 7.39
CA PHE A 71 -5.40 -0.97 8.27
C PHE A 71 -6.15 0.29 8.72
N CYS A 72 -6.92 0.90 7.82
CA CYS A 72 -7.78 2.01 8.21
C CYS A 72 -8.86 1.56 9.21
N ALA A 73 -9.53 0.44 8.99
CA ALA A 73 -10.55 -0.10 9.87
C ALA A 73 -9.98 -0.43 11.27
N VAL A 74 -8.82 -1.08 11.32
CA VAL A 74 -8.13 -1.40 12.58
C VAL A 74 -7.74 -0.15 13.36
N LYS A 75 -7.25 0.89 12.71
CA LYS A 75 -6.93 2.17 13.38
C LYS A 75 -8.16 2.90 13.90
N TRP A 76 -9.35 2.56 13.40
CA TRP A 76 -10.65 2.95 13.94
C TRP A 76 -11.24 1.91 14.92
N ARG A 77 -10.39 1.02 15.47
CA ARG A 77 -10.73 -0.01 16.46
C ARG A 77 -11.79 -1.02 16.00
N LYS A 78 -11.91 -1.21 14.68
CA LYS A 78 -12.73 -2.29 14.12
C LYS A 78 -11.91 -3.58 14.12
N GLN A 79 -12.47 -4.65 14.63
CA GLN A 79 -11.79 -5.96 14.69
C GLN A 79 -12.50 -6.95 13.76
N ASN A 80 -11.71 -7.64 12.96
CA ASN A 80 -12.11 -8.73 12.08
C ASN A 80 -13.28 -8.40 11.13
N ARG A 81 -13.48 -7.13 10.82
CA ARG A 81 -14.51 -6.66 9.90
C ARG A 81 -14.19 -5.26 9.38
N LEU A 82 -14.65 -4.94 8.19
CA LEU A 82 -14.60 -3.57 7.68
C LEU A 82 -15.69 -2.71 8.36
N GLY A 83 -16.90 -3.25 8.48
CA GLY A 83 -18.06 -2.50 8.97
C GLY A 83 -18.35 -1.27 8.10
N ILE A 84 -19.13 -0.31 8.60
CA ILE A 84 -19.43 0.93 7.87
C ILE A 84 -18.13 1.72 7.64
N PRO A 85 -17.85 2.26 6.43
CA PRO A 85 -16.55 2.77 6.03
C PRO A 85 -16.23 4.19 6.53
N TYR A 86 -16.64 4.56 7.75
CA TYR A 86 -16.29 5.87 8.35
C TYR A 86 -14.79 6.12 8.45
N TYR A 87 -13.98 5.06 8.50
CA TYR A 87 -12.52 5.14 8.51
C TYR A 87 -11.95 5.82 7.26
N LEU A 88 -12.71 5.89 6.16
CA LEU A 88 -12.30 6.57 4.94
C LEU A 88 -12.32 8.11 5.09
N LEU A 89 -13.09 8.64 6.02
CA LEU A 89 -13.13 10.09 6.29
C LEU A 89 -11.82 10.60 6.91
N ASN A 90 -11.11 9.75 7.65
CA ASN A 90 -9.79 10.05 8.20
C ASN A 90 -8.91 8.79 8.08
N PRO A 91 -8.43 8.47 6.87
CA PRO A 91 -7.74 7.22 6.62
C PRO A 91 -6.33 7.20 7.23
N PHE A 92 -5.88 6.00 7.58
CA PHE A 92 -4.51 5.78 8.02
C PHE A 92 -3.55 5.81 6.83
N THR A 93 -3.03 7.00 6.52
CA THR A 93 -2.20 7.23 5.34
C THR A 93 -0.71 6.91 5.52
N ARG A 94 -0.30 6.46 6.71
CA ARG A 94 1.11 6.08 7.00
C ARG A 94 1.38 4.64 6.59
N VAL A 95 1.07 4.33 5.35
CA VAL A 95 1.32 3.00 4.77
C VAL A 95 2.01 3.19 3.42
N HIS A 96 3.05 2.43 3.18
CA HIS A 96 3.70 2.29 1.89
C HIS A 96 3.66 0.84 1.46
N TYR A 97 3.69 0.59 0.19
CA TYR A 97 3.81 -0.77 -0.34
C TYR A 97 4.88 -0.80 -1.44
N VAL A 98 5.62 -1.89 -1.44
CA VAL A 98 6.68 -2.11 -2.41
C VAL A 98 6.07 -2.66 -3.70
N ALA A 99 6.36 -2.02 -4.81
CA ALA A 99 5.88 -2.43 -6.13
C ALA A 99 7.05 -2.43 -7.14
N ALA A 100 7.01 -3.35 -8.09
CA ALA A 100 7.98 -3.37 -9.17
C ALA A 100 7.82 -2.14 -10.08
N GLU A 101 8.91 -1.51 -10.45
CA GLU A 101 8.92 -0.34 -11.33
C GLU A 101 8.23 -0.61 -12.67
N GLU A 102 8.42 -1.80 -13.21
CA GLU A 102 7.83 -2.27 -14.47
C GLU A 102 6.28 -2.28 -14.41
N THR A 103 5.70 -2.66 -13.27
CA THR A 103 4.25 -2.70 -13.06
C THR A 103 3.65 -1.30 -12.93
N MET A 104 4.47 -0.31 -12.63
CA MET A 104 4.06 1.05 -12.29
C MET A 104 4.28 2.06 -13.43
N ASN A 105 4.49 1.60 -14.65
CA ASN A 105 4.73 2.46 -15.80
C ASN A 105 3.46 2.68 -16.66
N GLY A 106 3.16 3.95 -16.97
CA GLY A 106 2.30 4.36 -18.08
C GLY A 106 0.80 4.50 -17.82
N SER A 107 0.20 3.84 -16.84
CA SER A 107 -1.25 3.87 -16.59
C SER A 107 -1.67 5.00 -15.63
N PHE A 108 -2.89 5.54 -15.82
CA PHE A 108 -3.54 6.42 -14.84
C PHE A 108 -3.63 5.75 -13.44
N ILE A 109 -3.95 4.47 -13.42
CA ILE A 109 -4.00 3.65 -12.19
C ILE A 109 -2.63 3.66 -11.51
N SER A 110 -1.55 3.47 -12.25
CA SER A 110 -0.18 3.50 -11.70
C SER A 110 0.16 4.85 -11.06
N ARG A 111 -0.29 5.97 -11.65
CA ARG A 111 -0.12 7.31 -11.06
C ARG A 111 -0.89 7.43 -9.75
N LEU A 112 -2.12 6.94 -9.70
CA LEU A 112 -2.95 6.93 -8.49
C LEU A 112 -2.27 6.13 -7.37
N PHE A 113 -1.74 4.95 -7.69
CA PHE A 113 -1.01 4.12 -6.72
C PHE A 113 0.30 4.75 -6.24
N LYS A 114 1.03 5.45 -7.12
CA LYS A 114 2.19 6.24 -6.71
C LYS A 114 1.80 7.34 -5.71
N LEU A 115 0.67 8.01 -5.91
CA LEU A 115 0.13 8.99 -4.96
C LEU A 115 -0.34 8.32 -3.65
N ALA A 116 -0.83 7.09 -3.71
CA ALA A 116 -1.24 6.30 -2.55
C ALA A 116 -0.06 5.79 -1.70
N GLY A 117 1.19 5.90 -2.16
CA GLY A 117 2.37 5.55 -1.38
C GLY A 117 3.15 4.35 -1.89
N ALA A 118 3.06 4.02 -3.17
CA ALA A 118 3.91 3.00 -3.78
C ALA A 118 5.40 3.39 -3.69
N LEU A 119 6.21 2.45 -3.24
CA LEU A 119 7.67 2.49 -3.32
C LEU A 119 8.10 1.62 -4.48
N THR A 120 8.52 2.24 -5.56
CA THR A 120 8.97 1.50 -6.74
C THR A 120 10.39 1.00 -6.54
N VAL A 121 10.58 -0.30 -6.78
CA VAL A 121 11.87 -0.99 -6.75
C VAL A 121 12.14 -1.67 -8.08
N LYS A 122 13.39 -1.73 -8.47
CA LYS A 122 13.79 -2.46 -9.68
C LYS A 122 13.87 -3.94 -9.38
N ARG A 123 13.20 -4.77 -10.18
CA ARG A 123 13.36 -6.23 -10.07
C ARG A 123 14.76 -6.63 -10.51
N THR A 124 15.43 -7.43 -9.66
CA THR A 124 16.83 -7.85 -9.91
C THR A 124 16.96 -8.91 -11.00
N TRP A 125 15.86 -9.54 -11.43
CA TRP A 125 15.86 -10.73 -12.29
C TRP A 125 15.12 -10.57 -13.63
N ARG A 126 14.50 -9.42 -13.90
CA ARG A 126 13.87 -9.10 -15.19
C ARG A 126 14.23 -7.69 -15.64
N ALA A 127 15.41 -7.54 -16.20
CA ALA A 127 15.73 -6.39 -17.03
C ALA A 127 15.73 -6.88 -18.51
N GLU A 128 14.81 -6.36 -19.32
CA GLU A 128 14.77 -6.57 -20.78
C GLU A 128 14.73 -8.05 -21.24
N GLY A 129 14.00 -8.93 -20.54
CA GLY A 129 13.84 -10.32 -20.95
C GLY A 129 15.07 -11.22 -20.72
N LYS A 130 16.12 -10.73 -20.09
CA LYS A 130 17.29 -11.51 -19.68
C LYS A 130 17.35 -11.64 -18.17
N GLU A 131 17.62 -12.85 -17.67
CA GLU A 131 17.93 -13.08 -16.26
C GLU A 131 19.25 -12.37 -15.90
N VAL A 132 19.16 -11.22 -15.29
CA VAL A 132 20.31 -10.52 -14.73
C VAL A 132 20.23 -10.65 -13.22
N ARG A 133 21.09 -11.47 -12.62
CA ARG A 133 21.33 -11.51 -11.18
C ARG A 133 22.00 -10.19 -10.75
N ARG A 134 21.23 -9.15 -10.54
CA ARG A 134 21.70 -7.94 -9.86
C ARG A 134 21.41 -8.08 -8.37
N GLY A 135 22.39 -7.80 -7.53
CA GLY A 135 22.16 -7.60 -6.10
C GLY A 135 21.13 -6.49 -5.85
N LEU A 136 20.49 -6.48 -4.69
CA LEU A 136 19.56 -5.41 -4.27
C LEU A 136 20.25 -4.06 -4.47
N ASP A 137 19.59 -3.14 -5.18
CA ASP A 137 20.11 -1.79 -5.34
C ASP A 137 20.11 -1.08 -3.96
N PRO A 138 21.29 -0.62 -3.49
CA PRO A 138 21.37 0.08 -2.20
C PRO A 138 20.46 1.31 -2.12
N SER A 139 20.09 1.89 -3.25
CA SER A 139 19.15 3.03 -3.30
C SER A 139 17.73 2.61 -2.98
N ASP A 140 17.30 1.42 -3.40
CA ASP A 140 15.97 0.90 -3.13
C ASP A 140 15.84 0.46 -1.67
N THR A 141 16.87 -0.17 -1.12
CA THR A 141 16.93 -0.50 0.31
C THR A 141 16.79 0.75 1.17
N ARG A 142 17.52 1.81 0.85
CA ARG A 142 17.43 3.09 1.57
C ARG A 142 16.05 3.76 1.46
N LYS A 143 15.34 3.60 0.33
CA LYS A 143 13.95 4.09 0.20
C LYS A 143 13.02 3.36 1.15
N ILE A 144 13.14 2.03 1.24
CA ILE A 144 12.33 1.19 2.13
C ILE A 144 12.63 1.53 3.60
N GLU A 145 13.89 1.65 3.98
CA GLU A 145 14.30 2.06 5.34
C GLU A 145 13.71 3.42 5.74
N ARG A 146 13.84 4.43 4.87
CA ARG A 146 13.26 5.75 5.12
C ARG A 146 11.74 5.71 5.29
N ALA A 147 11.07 4.87 4.52
CA ALA A 147 9.64 4.68 4.64
C ALA A 147 9.27 3.98 5.95
N LEU A 148 9.99 2.94 6.35
CA LEU A 148 9.81 2.22 7.61
C LEU A 148 9.96 3.15 8.82
N ASN A 149 10.96 4.02 8.82
CA ASN A 149 11.20 4.96 9.93
C ASN A 149 10.01 5.90 10.21
N ASN A 150 9.08 6.06 9.25
CA ASN A 150 7.96 7.00 9.36
C ASN A 150 6.58 6.36 9.19
N SER A 151 6.52 5.10 8.76
CA SER A 151 5.27 4.45 8.34
C SER A 151 5.32 2.93 8.45
N TRP A 152 4.23 2.28 8.11
CA TRP A 152 4.15 0.87 7.81
C TRP A 152 4.55 0.61 6.36
N VAL A 153 5.22 -0.49 6.12
CA VAL A 153 5.57 -0.94 4.77
C VAL A 153 5.03 -2.33 4.54
N ILE A 154 4.44 -2.55 3.38
CA ILE A 154 3.99 -3.87 2.93
C ILE A 154 4.89 -4.31 1.78
N THR A 155 5.37 -5.53 1.83
CA THR A 155 6.11 -6.16 0.74
C THR A 155 5.49 -7.50 0.35
N PHE A 156 5.60 -7.83 -0.91
CA PHE A 156 5.12 -9.06 -1.52
C PHE A 156 6.32 -9.76 -2.18
N PRO A 157 7.01 -10.66 -1.46
CA PRO A 157 8.23 -11.30 -1.93
C PRO A 157 7.92 -12.47 -2.89
N GLN A 158 7.41 -12.18 -4.08
CA GLN A 158 7.17 -13.16 -5.16
C GLN A 158 7.87 -12.73 -6.43
#